data_7a20f192a5e84a0cd74f88e49c7f5f97
#
_entry.id   7a20f192a5e84a0cd74f88e49c7f5f97
#
_cell.length_a   1.000
_cell.length_b   1.000
_cell.length_c   1.000
_cell.angle_alpha   90.00
_cell.angle_beta   90.00
_cell.angle_gamma   90.00
#
_symmetry.space_group_name_H-M   'P 1'
#
loop_
_entity.id
_entity.type
_entity.pdbx_description
1 polymer ?
#
loop_
_entity_poly.entity_id
_entity_poly.type
_entity_poly.pdbx_seq_one_letter_code
_entity_poly.pdbx_strand_id
1 'polypeptide(L)'
;MASSIKDVATHAGISIATVSRAVNTPERVSPETLARVQAAMEALQYRPNALGRQLRAVRTGLVGVVLPSLANPVFAECMQGIDEAAASAGQRVMLMTTAYDREREARAIETMLQQRVDGLVLTVADAAANPHLDRLDAERVPYVLVYNDTQGQPRMPVRCSVTVDNRAAARDAIRALLALGHRQVRMLTGTLSASDRAALRHAGYRDALQAAGIVPQPPVEIDFNAEAMAPAELDRLLAPPCPTAVFCSNDRLALLTIRALRARGLRVPEDLSVIGFDGLAMGQWLSPTLATVAQPHRQIGIDAARALARRIAGESVPPITLAHRLLPGGTLAAAPMAPAGSSGATDSTDSTVFFPTSDTQGASR
;
A
#
# COMPACT_ATOMS: atom_id res chain seq x y z
N MET A 1 5.90 -42.69 -13.03
CA MET A 1 6.86 -41.70 -13.59
C MET A 1 6.05 -40.64 -14.33
N ALA A 2 6.44 -39.36 -14.26
CA ALA A 2 5.73 -38.30 -14.99
C ALA A 2 6.02 -38.45 -16.48
N SER A 3 4.98 -38.44 -17.31
CA SER A 3 5.08 -38.52 -18.77
C SER A 3 5.86 -37.32 -19.33
N SER A 4 6.72 -37.55 -20.32
CA SER A 4 7.54 -36.53 -20.98
C SER A 4 6.97 -36.18 -22.37
N ILE A 5 7.41 -35.05 -22.94
CA ILE A 5 7.08 -34.66 -24.33
C ILE A 5 7.54 -35.71 -25.33
N LYS A 6 8.58 -36.49 -25.00
CA LYS A 6 9.09 -37.61 -25.82
C LYS A 6 8.09 -38.77 -25.84
N ASP A 7 7.45 -39.04 -24.70
CA ASP A 7 6.45 -40.12 -24.61
C ASP A 7 5.18 -39.74 -25.41
N VAL A 8 4.77 -38.45 -25.36
CA VAL A 8 3.67 -37.93 -26.17
C VAL A 8 4.00 -38.07 -27.67
N ALA A 9 5.23 -37.72 -28.08
CA ALA A 9 5.66 -37.84 -29.46
C ALA A 9 5.63 -39.30 -29.95
N THR A 10 6.10 -40.23 -29.12
CA THR A 10 6.08 -41.65 -29.38
C THR A 10 4.64 -42.18 -29.49
N HIS A 11 3.77 -41.84 -28.55
CA HIS A 11 2.39 -42.24 -28.52
C HIS A 11 1.57 -41.71 -29.70
N ALA A 12 1.81 -40.43 -30.05
CA ALA A 12 1.14 -39.82 -31.21
C ALA A 12 1.75 -40.20 -32.56
N GLY A 13 2.89 -40.91 -32.61
CA GLY A 13 3.58 -41.30 -33.83
C GLY A 13 4.10 -40.14 -34.68
N ILE A 14 4.58 -39.05 -34.00
CA ILE A 14 5.07 -37.84 -34.66
C ILE A 14 6.36 -37.34 -33.98
N SER A 15 7.04 -36.39 -34.61
CA SER A 15 8.27 -35.85 -34.04
C SER A 15 8.05 -34.98 -32.81
N ILE A 16 9.05 -34.95 -31.89
CA ILE A 16 9.04 -34.06 -30.73
C ILE A 16 8.86 -32.60 -31.15
N ALA A 17 9.46 -32.20 -32.29
CA ALA A 17 9.31 -30.85 -32.82
C ALA A 17 7.86 -30.54 -33.21
N THR A 18 7.14 -31.52 -33.79
CA THR A 18 5.71 -31.39 -34.14
C THR A 18 4.84 -31.31 -32.91
N VAL A 19 5.08 -32.15 -31.89
CA VAL A 19 4.37 -32.06 -30.59
C VAL A 19 4.61 -30.70 -29.95
N SER A 20 5.88 -30.24 -29.90
CA SER A 20 6.22 -28.93 -29.37
C SER A 20 5.51 -27.78 -30.11
N ARG A 21 5.38 -27.90 -31.44
CA ARG A 21 4.68 -26.90 -32.27
C ARG A 21 3.17 -26.94 -32.01
N ALA A 22 2.56 -28.13 -31.92
CA ALA A 22 1.13 -28.29 -31.61
C ALA A 22 0.76 -27.72 -30.23
N VAL A 23 1.68 -27.81 -29.27
CA VAL A 23 1.47 -27.27 -27.91
C VAL A 23 1.69 -25.74 -27.85
N ASN A 24 2.64 -25.18 -28.62
CA ASN A 24 3.04 -23.78 -28.48
C ASN A 24 2.46 -22.84 -29.55
N THR A 25 2.15 -23.36 -30.74
CA THR A 25 1.64 -22.62 -31.90
C THR A 25 0.63 -23.48 -32.66
N PRO A 26 -0.51 -23.83 -32.03
CA PRO A 26 -1.48 -24.79 -32.58
C PRO A 26 -1.99 -24.38 -33.96
N GLU A 27 -2.03 -23.08 -34.26
CA GLU A 27 -2.42 -22.51 -35.54
C GLU A 27 -1.45 -22.86 -36.68
N ARG A 28 -0.24 -23.35 -36.37
CA ARG A 28 0.78 -23.77 -37.37
C ARG A 28 0.82 -25.28 -37.59
N VAL A 29 -0.17 -26.00 -37.13
CA VAL A 29 -0.28 -27.46 -37.27
C VAL A 29 -1.63 -27.80 -37.87
N SER A 30 -1.71 -28.85 -38.65
CA SER A 30 -3.00 -29.28 -39.21
C SER A 30 -3.97 -29.71 -38.09
N PRO A 31 -5.30 -29.51 -38.25
CA PRO A 31 -6.28 -29.91 -37.26
C PRO A 31 -6.18 -31.41 -36.89
N GLU A 32 -5.89 -32.29 -37.85
CA GLU A 32 -5.70 -33.72 -37.64
C GLU A 32 -4.50 -33.99 -36.71
N THR A 33 -3.37 -33.34 -36.97
CA THR A 33 -2.15 -33.51 -36.16
C THR A 33 -2.39 -32.95 -34.74
N LEU A 34 -3.09 -31.81 -34.63
CA LEU A 34 -3.44 -31.22 -33.34
C LEU A 34 -4.32 -32.19 -32.51
N ALA A 35 -5.34 -32.78 -33.12
CA ALA A 35 -6.22 -33.77 -32.46
C ALA A 35 -5.45 -35.01 -31.97
N ARG A 36 -4.51 -35.53 -32.79
CA ARG A 36 -3.64 -36.64 -32.39
C ARG A 36 -2.76 -36.31 -31.19
N VAL A 37 -2.19 -35.11 -31.16
CA VAL A 37 -1.37 -34.67 -30.03
C VAL A 37 -2.21 -34.50 -28.77
N GLN A 38 -3.39 -33.91 -28.87
CA GLN A 38 -4.31 -33.73 -27.74
C GLN A 38 -4.73 -35.08 -27.15
N ALA A 39 -5.14 -36.03 -27.98
CA ALA A 39 -5.49 -37.37 -27.55
C ALA A 39 -4.32 -38.11 -26.84
N ALA A 40 -3.11 -38.00 -27.38
CA ALA A 40 -1.92 -38.57 -26.76
C ALA A 40 -1.58 -37.91 -25.41
N MET A 41 -1.73 -36.59 -25.30
CA MET A 41 -1.54 -35.88 -24.03
C MET A 41 -2.55 -36.29 -22.96
N GLU A 42 -3.80 -36.45 -23.34
CA GLU A 42 -4.89 -36.91 -22.47
C GLU A 42 -4.65 -38.34 -21.99
N ALA A 43 -4.35 -39.27 -22.91
CA ALA A 43 -4.08 -40.67 -22.61
C ALA A 43 -2.90 -40.86 -21.65
N LEU A 44 -1.86 -40.03 -21.79
CA LEU A 44 -0.66 -40.05 -20.95
C LEU A 44 -0.76 -39.11 -19.72
N GLN A 45 -1.88 -38.45 -19.53
CA GLN A 45 -2.05 -37.39 -18.53
C GLN A 45 -0.86 -36.37 -18.53
N TYR A 46 -0.32 -36.13 -19.72
CA TYR A 46 0.79 -35.24 -19.87
C TYR A 46 0.34 -33.78 -19.81
N ARG A 47 0.92 -33.05 -18.87
CA ARG A 47 0.77 -31.59 -18.79
C ARG A 47 2.05 -30.95 -19.31
N PRO A 48 1.96 -30.06 -20.32
CA PRO A 48 3.13 -29.36 -20.84
C PRO A 48 3.85 -28.63 -19.71
N ASN A 49 5.14 -28.94 -19.52
CA ASN A 49 5.94 -28.30 -18.48
C ASN A 49 6.16 -26.82 -18.81
N ALA A 50 5.59 -25.94 -17.99
CA ALA A 50 5.75 -24.48 -18.14
C ALA A 50 7.24 -24.07 -18.11
N LEU A 51 8.07 -24.77 -17.31
CA LEU A 51 9.53 -24.51 -17.22
C LEU A 51 10.24 -24.76 -18.55
N GLY A 52 9.88 -25.81 -19.30
CA GLY A 52 10.47 -26.10 -20.62
C GLY A 52 10.08 -25.07 -21.68
N ARG A 53 8.93 -24.42 -21.55
CA ARG A 53 8.52 -23.28 -22.39
C ARG A 53 9.26 -22.01 -22.03
N GLN A 54 9.42 -21.72 -20.74
CA GLN A 54 10.14 -20.55 -20.25
C GLN A 54 11.62 -20.51 -20.65
N LEU A 55 12.25 -21.69 -20.79
CA LEU A 55 13.66 -21.79 -21.24
C LEU A 55 13.87 -21.44 -22.72
N ARG A 56 12.81 -21.43 -23.54
CA ARG A 56 12.86 -21.13 -24.99
C ARG A 56 12.13 -19.84 -25.37
N ALA A 57 11.28 -19.34 -24.50
CA ALA A 57 10.54 -18.11 -24.74
C ALA A 57 11.39 -16.90 -24.32
N VAL A 58 11.39 -15.86 -25.14
CA VAL A 58 12.00 -14.55 -24.81
C VAL A 58 11.28 -13.89 -23.64
N ARG A 59 10.00 -14.29 -23.37
CA ARG A 59 9.16 -13.81 -22.27
C ARG A 59 8.44 -14.98 -21.57
N THR A 60 8.29 -14.88 -20.25
CA THR A 60 7.67 -15.92 -19.42
C THR A 60 6.16 -15.74 -19.27
N GLY A 61 5.65 -14.54 -19.56
CA GLY A 61 4.28 -14.14 -19.26
C GLY A 61 4.01 -14.06 -17.74
N LEU A 62 5.06 -13.94 -16.93
CA LEU A 62 4.96 -13.84 -15.48
C LEU A 62 5.37 -12.44 -15.02
N VAL A 63 4.50 -11.79 -14.26
CA VAL A 63 4.74 -10.48 -13.61
C VAL A 63 4.96 -10.69 -12.12
N GLY A 64 6.04 -10.15 -11.58
CA GLY A 64 6.31 -10.15 -10.15
C GLY A 64 5.64 -8.95 -9.47
N VAL A 65 5.00 -9.17 -8.34
CA VAL A 65 4.42 -8.12 -7.50
C VAL A 65 4.98 -8.23 -6.10
N VAL A 66 5.56 -7.15 -5.59
CA VAL A 66 6.11 -7.09 -4.23
C VAL A 66 5.43 -5.95 -3.49
N LEU A 67 4.65 -6.29 -2.46
CA LEU A 67 3.86 -5.36 -1.66
C LEU A 67 4.20 -5.49 -0.17
N PRO A 68 3.99 -4.46 0.66
CA PRO A 68 4.29 -4.56 2.09
C PRO A 68 3.45 -5.60 2.83
N SER A 69 2.14 -5.65 2.59
CA SER A 69 1.24 -6.51 3.36
C SER A 69 -0.10 -6.70 2.64
N LEU A 70 -0.74 -7.85 2.76
CA LEU A 70 -2.13 -8.06 2.36
C LEU A 70 -3.12 -7.86 3.52
N ALA A 71 -2.63 -7.75 4.75
CA ALA A 71 -3.48 -7.43 5.90
C ALA A 71 -4.00 -5.98 5.86
N ASN A 72 -3.33 -5.09 5.12
CA ASN A 72 -3.87 -3.77 4.81
C ASN A 72 -4.65 -3.83 3.49
N PRO A 73 -5.98 -3.61 3.49
CA PRO A 73 -6.85 -3.76 2.32
C PRO A 73 -6.42 -2.94 1.09
N VAL A 74 -5.72 -1.82 1.27
CA VAL A 74 -5.22 -1.00 0.14
C VAL A 74 -4.39 -1.80 -0.84
N PHE A 75 -3.54 -2.69 -0.33
CA PHE A 75 -2.69 -3.53 -1.18
C PHE A 75 -3.46 -4.67 -1.83
N ALA A 76 -4.51 -5.18 -1.17
CA ALA A 76 -5.39 -6.18 -1.76
C ALA A 76 -6.21 -5.60 -2.93
N GLU A 77 -6.75 -4.39 -2.76
CA GLU A 77 -7.48 -3.70 -3.84
C GLU A 77 -6.55 -3.35 -5.02
N CYS A 78 -5.33 -2.89 -4.74
CA CYS A 78 -4.31 -2.65 -5.76
C CYS A 78 -3.96 -3.95 -6.50
N MET A 79 -3.73 -5.03 -5.76
CA MET A 79 -3.43 -6.35 -6.33
C MET A 79 -4.55 -6.84 -7.24
N GLN A 80 -5.81 -6.63 -6.87
CA GLN A 80 -6.95 -6.96 -7.71
C GLN A 80 -6.91 -6.20 -9.04
N GLY A 81 -6.59 -4.90 -9.00
CA GLY A 81 -6.42 -4.10 -10.23
C GLY A 81 -5.26 -4.59 -11.10
N ILE A 82 -4.14 -4.98 -10.48
CA ILE A 82 -2.99 -5.57 -11.19
C ILE A 82 -3.39 -6.89 -11.86
N ASP A 83 -4.05 -7.78 -11.13
CA ASP A 83 -4.44 -9.12 -11.63
C ASP A 83 -5.40 -9.01 -12.82
N GLU A 84 -6.42 -8.15 -12.72
CA GLU A 84 -7.37 -7.91 -13.81
C GLU A 84 -6.69 -7.41 -15.09
N ALA A 85 -5.77 -6.44 -14.96
CA ALA A 85 -5.06 -5.91 -16.12
C ALA A 85 -4.04 -6.91 -16.68
N ALA A 86 -3.34 -7.65 -15.83
CA ALA A 86 -2.41 -8.71 -16.22
C ALA A 86 -3.14 -9.86 -16.94
N ALA A 87 -4.27 -10.32 -16.39
CA ALA A 87 -5.09 -11.36 -16.99
C ALA A 87 -5.59 -10.97 -18.39
N SER A 88 -6.02 -9.70 -18.56
CA SER A 88 -6.43 -9.16 -19.87
C SER A 88 -5.31 -9.17 -20.90
N ALA A 89 -4.05 -9.09 -20.46
CA ALA A 89 -2.85 -9.18 -21.28
C ALA A 89 -2.31 -10.62 -21.42
N GLY A 90 -3.01 -11.64 -20.92
CA GLY A 90 -2.57 -13.03 -20.92
C GLY A 90 -1.37 -13.30 -19.99
N GLN A 91 -1.09 -12.42 -19.05
CA GLN A 91 -0.03 -12.54 -18.07
C GLN A 91 -0.53 -13.20 -16.78
N ARG A 92 0.38 -13.78 -16.02
CA ARG A 92 0.14 -14.34 -14.69
C ARG A 92 0.90 -13.52 -13.66
N VAL A 93 0.39 -13.48 -12.45
CA VAL A 93 1.01 -12.70 -11.37
C VAL A 93 1.61 -13.64 -10.32
N MET A 94 2.81 -13.32 -9.87
CA MET A 94 3.46 -13.89 -8.71
C MET A 94 3.59 -12.80 -7.64
N LEU A 95 3.06 -13.05 -6.44
CA LEU A 95 3.02 -12.09 -5.35
C LEU A 95 3.93 -12.52 -4.21
N MET A 96 4.70 -11.56 -3.67
CA MET A 96 5.41 -11.67 -2.40
C MET A 96 5.12 -10.47 -1.51
N THR A 97 5.18 -10.67 -0.18
CA THR A 97 4.99 -9.59 0.80
C THR A 97 6.25 -9.41 1.64
N THR A 98 6.50 -8.16 2.04
CA THR A 98 7.74 -7.76 2.74
C THR A 98 7.54 -7.49 4.23
N ALA A 99 6.29 -7.35 4.70
CA ALA A 99 5.95 -6.94 6.06
C ALA A 99 6.63 -5.61 6.50
N TYR A 100 6.87 -4.69 5.56
CA TYR A 100 7.60 -3.42 5.75
C TYR A 100 9.07 -3.61 6.19
N ASP A 101 9.63 -4.79 5.96
CA ASP A 101 11.01 -5.15 6.29
C ASP A 101 11.92 -5.05 5.05
N ARG A 102 13.01 -4.28 5.15
CA ARG A 102 13.93 -4.02 4.04
C ARG A 102 14.69 -5.27 3.57
N GLU A 103 15.00 -6.18 4.48
CA GLU A 103 15.69 -7.42 4.09
C GLU A 103 14.74 -8.37 3.36
N ARG A 104 13.47 -8.44 3.80
CA ARG A 104 12.44 -9.20 3.08
C ARG A 104 12.16 -8.59 1.70
N GLU A 105 12.18 -7.25 1.57
CA GLU A 105 12.07 -6.55 0.29
C GLU A 105 13.18 -6.99 -0.67
N ALA A 106 14.42 -6.95 -0.21
CA ALA A 106 15.59 -7.39 -0.97
C ALA A 106 15.46 -8.85 -1.44
N ARG A 107 15.12 -9.75 -0.50
CA ARG A 107 14.92 -11.18 -0.82
C ARG A 107 13.78 -11.43 -1.79
N ALA A 108 12.69 -10.67 -1.67
CA ALA A 108 11.54 -10.80 -2.56
C ALA A 108 11.90 -10.39 -3.98
N ILE A 109 12.58 -9.26 -4.18
CA ILE A 109 13.05 -8.80 -5.48
C ILE A 109 13.99 -9.85 -6.11
N GLU A 110 14.97 -10.32 -5.36
CA GLU A 110 15.92 -11.35 -5.84
C GLU A 110 15.20 -12.64 -6.24
N THR A 111 14.24 -13.11 -5.43
CA THR A 111 13.44 -14.29 -5.75
C THR A 111 12.66 -14.10 -7.05
N MET A 112 12.05 -12.94 -7.28
CA MET A 112 11.33 -12.64 -8.51
C MET A 112 12.24 -12.68 -9.74
N LEU A 113 13.46 -12.13 -9.63
CA LEU A 113 14.45 -12.17 -10.70
C LEU A 113 14.90 -13.61 -11.02
N GLN A 114 15.10 -14.45 -9.98
CA GLN A 114 15.40 -15.87 -10.15
C GLN A 114 14.27 -16.64 -10.82
N GLN A 115 13.02 -16.25 -10.61
CA GLN A 115 11.84 -16.80 -11.29
C GLN A 115 11.67 -16.26 -12.74
N ARG A 116 12.58 -15.39 -13.20
CA ARG A 116 12.57 -14.80 -14.54
C ARG A 116 11.23 -14.12 -14.86
N VAL A 117 10.70 -13.34 -13.92
CA VAL A 117 9.54 -12.50 -14.23
C VAL A 117 9.89 -11.52 -15.34
N ASP A 118 8.93 -11.22 -16.21
CA ASP A 118 9.14 -10.29 -17.34
C ASP A 118 9.26 -8.82 -16.86
N GLY A 119 8.79 -8.54 -15.66
CA GLY A 119 8.88 -7.25 -15.00
C GLY A 119 8.24 -7.26 -13.62
N LEU A 120 8.37 -6.14 -12.90
CA LEU A 120 8.01 -6.04 -11.49
C LEU A 120 7.06 -4.86 -11.22
N VAL A 121 6.05 -5.08 -10.37
CA VAL A 121 5.30 -4.02 -9.68
C VAL A 121 5.74 -4.02 -8.23
N LEU A 122 6.25 -2.90 -7.74
CA LEU A 122 6.90 -2.81 -6.44
C LEU A 122 6.28 -1.72 -5.57
N THR A 123 6.12 -2.00 -4.28
CA THR A 123 6.04 -0.98 -3.24
C THR A 123 7.24 -1.17 -2.32
N VAL A 124 8.13 -0.18 -2.28
CA VAL A 124 9.36 -0.22 -1.48
C VAL A 124 9.27 0.70 -0.26
N ALA A 125 10.14 0.46 0.72
CA ALA A 125 10.21 1.29 1.92
C ALA A 125 10.66 2.73 1.57
N ASP A 126 11.63 2.85 0.69
CA ASP A 126 12.22 4.12 0.27
C ASP A 126 12.60 4.01 -1.22
N ALA A 127 11.92 4.78 -2.06
CA ALA A 127 12.22 4.82 -3.49
C ALA A 127 13.41 5.71 -3.81
N ALA A 128 13.84 6.53 -2.85
CA ALA A 128 14.92 7.49 -2.98
C ALA A 128 16.29 6.83 -2.87
N ALA A 129 16.49 6.09 -1.80
CA ALA A 129 17.77 5.46 -1.46
C ALA A 129 17.57 3.94 -1.42
N ASN A 130 17.41 3.33 -2.60
CA ASN A 130 17.18 1.89 -2.72
C ASN A 130 18.15 1.25 -3.70
N PRO A 131 19.20 0.54 -3.21
CA PRO A 131 20.21 -0.08 -4.06
C PRO A 131 19.64 -1.17 -4.98
N HIS A 132 18.50 -1.77 -4.62
CA HIS A 132 17.85 -2.75 -5.49
C HIS A 132 17.19 -2.10 -6.69
N LEU A 133 16.58 -0.91 -6.53
CA LEU A 133 16.05 -0.15 -7.66
C LEU A 133 17.18 0.35 -8.55
N ASP A 134 18.31 0.80 -7.99
CA ASP A 134 19.49 1.20 -8.75
C ASP A 134 20.04 0.04 -9.60
N ARG A 135 20.06 -1.17 -9.03
CA ARG A 135 20.44 -2.39 -9.74
C ARG A 135 19.46 -2.72 -10.87
N LEU A 136 18.14 -2.67 -10.60
CA LEU A 136 17.11 -2.91 -11.63
C LEU A 136 17.25 -1.92 -12.80
N ASP A 137 17.54 -0.65 -12.50
CA ASP A 137 17.81 0.38 -13.51
C ASP A 137 19.06 0.06 -14.33
N ALA A 138 20.16 -0.34 -13.69
CA ALA A 138 21.43 -0.71 -14.34
C ALA A 138 21.27 -1.94 -15.22
N GLU A 139 20.54 -2.96 -14.77
CA GLU A 139 20.26 -4.21 -15.49
C GLU A 139 19.12 -4.06 -16.51
N ARG A 140 18.48 -2.89 -16.59
CA ARG A 140 17.33 -2.59 -17.45
C ARG A 140 16.15 -3.53 -17.25
N VAL A 141 15.93 -4.00 -16.02
CA VAL A 141 14.76 -4.80 -15.67
C VAL A 141 13.53 -3.90 -15.66
N PRO A 142 12.45 -4.22 -16.40
CA PRO A 142 11.24 -3.42 -16.36
C PRO A 142 10.58 -3.47 -14.99
N TYR A 143 10.30 -2.33 -14.38
CA TYR A 143 9.50 -2.26 -13.16
C TYR A 143 8.68 -0.97 -13.08
N VAL A 144 7.64 -0.99 -12.26
CA VAL A 144 6.79 0.16 -11.94
C VAL A 144 6.60 0.19 -10.43
N LEU A 145 6.76 1.35 -9.83
CA LEU A 145 6.46 1.58 -8.43
C LEU A 145 4.97 1.88 -8.24
N VAL A 146 4.37 1.36 -7.17
CA VAL A 146 3.01 1.74 -6.75
C VAL A 146 3.05 2.37 -5.36
N TYR A 147 2.30 3.45 -5.19
CA TYR A 147 2.26 4.28 -3.99
C TYR A 147 3.53 5.10 -3.70
N ASN A 148 4.72 4.65 -4.10
CA ASN A 148 5.94 5.44 -3.96
C ASN A 148 5.91 6.66 -4.89
N ASP A 149 6.38 7.80 -4.41
CA ASP A 149 6.49 9.02 -5.19
C ASP A 149 7.97 9.37 -5.40
N THR A 150 8.37 9.43 -6.67
CA THR A 150 9.74 9.77 -7.07
C THR A 150 9.83 11.18 -7.68
N GLN A 151 8.71 11.91 -7.74
CA GLN A 151 8.66 13.25 -8.31
C GLN A 151 9.09 14.32 -7.28
N GLY A 152 9.68 15.39 -7.79
CA GLY A 152 10.01 16.56 -6.96
C GLY A 152 11.17 16.39 -5.99
N GLN A 153 11.91 15.28 -6.06
CA GLN A 153 13.13 15.10 -5.27
C GLN A 153 14.36 15.49 -6.12
N PRO A 154 15.04 16.61 -5.82
CA PRO A 154 16.26 16.99 -6.53
C PRO A 154 17.32 15.89 -6.36
N ARG A 155 17.97 15.49 -7.44
CA ARG A 155 19.07 14.49 -7.49
C ARG A 155 18.63 13.03 -7.56
N MET A 156 17.34 12.74 -7.79
CA MET A 156 16.90 11.35 -7.95
C MET A 156 16.55 11.02 -9.40
N PRO A 157 16.82 9.79 -9.85
CA PRO A 157 16.29 9.34 -11.12
C PRO A 157 14.75 9.31 -11.04
N VAL A 158 14.08 9.92 -12.02
CA VAL A 158 12.63 9.83 -12.14
C VAL A 158 12.28 8.41 -12.56
N ARG A 159 11.72 7.64 -11.63
CA ARG A 159 11.29 6.26 -11.85
C ARG A 159 9.80 6.23 -12.18
N CYS A 160 9.39 5.31 -13.07
CA CYS A 160 7.99 5.12 -13.36
C CYS A 160 7.25 4.69 -12.10
N SER A 161 6.27 5.48 -11.69
CA SER A 161 5.44 5.21 -10.50
C SER A 161 3.98 5.54 -10.78
N VAL A 162 3.08 4.86 -10.07
CA VAL A 162 1.64 5.17 -10.04
C VAL A 162 1.23 5.40 -8.61
N THR A 163 0.87 6.63 -8.28
CA THR A 163 0.59 7.05 -6.90
C THR A 163 -0.38 8.23 -6.86
N VAL A 164 -0.73 8.69 -5.68
CA VAL A 164 -1.31 10.01 -5.44
C VAL A 164 -0.23 10.95 -4.88
N ASP A 165 -0.42 12.27 -5.01
CA ASP A 165 0.44 13.21 -4.28
C ASP A 165 0.14 13.11 -2.78
N ASN A 166 0.93 12.28 -2.08
CA ASN A 166 0.77 12.03 -0.64
C ASN A 166 0.94 13.31 0.21
N ARG A 167 1.82 14.22 -0.21
CA ARG A 167 2.07 15.47 0.50
C ARG A 167 0.91 16.44 0.36
N ALA A 168 0.39 16.62 -0.86
CA ALA A 168 -0.79 17.45 -1.11
C ALA A 168 -2.03 16.87 -0.42
N ALA A 169 -2.25 15.57 -0.53
CA ALA A 169 -3.37 14.88 0.08
C ALA A 169 -3.40 15.02 1.61
N ALA A 170 -2.24 14.91 2.28
CA ALA A 170 -2.14 15.16 3.71
C ALA A 170 -2.37 16.65 4.06
N ARG A 171 -1.87 17.59 3.23
CA ARG A 171 -2.19 19.03 3.42
C ARG A 171 -3.70 19.27 3.38
N ASP A 172 -4.42 18.63 2.46
CA ASP A 172 -5.86 18.82 2.33
C ASP A 172 -6.62 18.21 3.53
N ALA A 173 -6.17 17.07 4.06
CA ALA A 173 -6.70 16.51 5.30
C ALA A 173 -6.54 17.48 6.48
N ILE A 174 -5.35 18.05 6.65
CA ILE A 174 -5.09 19.02 7.73
C ILE A 174 -5.88 20.32 7.53
N ARG A 175 -5.98 20.82 6.29
CA ARG A 175 -6.81 21.99 5.99
C ARG A 175 -8.28 21.78 6.37
N ALA A 176 -8.82 20.57 6.16
CA ALA A 176 -10.17 20.25 6.59
C ALA A 176 -10.32 20.33 8.12
N LEU A 177 -9.34 19.84 8.89
CA LEU A 177 -9.33 20.00 10.34
C LEU A 177 -9.21 21.47 10.79
N LEU A 178 -8.35 22.24 10.11
CA LEU A 178 -8.17 23.66 10.39
C LEU A 178 -9.45 24.46 10.09
N ALA A 179 -10.18 24.12 9.03
CA ALA A 179 -11.46 24.71 8.65
C ALA A 179 -12.56 24.45 9.71
N LEU A 180 -12.47 23.32 10.44
CA LEU A 180 -13.33 23.01 11.58
C LEU A 180 -12.88 23.69 12.88
N GLY A 181 -11.84 24.54 12.83
CA GLY A 181 -11.33 25.30 13.98
C GLY A 181 -10.27 24.60 14.81
N HIS A 182 -9.89 23.36 14.47
CA HIS A 182 -8.83 22.65 15.20
C HIS A 182 -7.49 23.36 15.07
N ARG A 183 -6.81 23.61 16.19
CA ARG A 183 -5.47 24.21 16.26
C ARG A 183 -4.46 23.27 16.93
N GLN A 184 -4.95 22.37 17.78
CA GLN A 184 -4.15 21.32 18.41
C GLN A 184 -4.40 20.02 17.65
N VAL A 185 -3.60 19.78 16.58
CA VAL A 185 -3.68 18.59 15.76
C VAL A 185 -2.44 17.73 15.99
N ARG A 186 -2.61 16.48 16.33
CA ARG A 186 -1.53 15.50 16.48
C ARG A 186 -1.53 14.53 15.31
N MET A 187 -0.35 14.08 14.89
CA MET A 187 -0.24 13.01 13.89
C MET A 187 0.13 11.69 14.54
N LEU A 188 -0.60 10.62 14.17
CA LEU A 188 -0.22 9.23 14.39
C LEU A 188 0.20 8.62 13.08
N THR A 189 1.36 7.96 13.06
CA THR A 189 1.90 7.35 11.86
C THR A 189 2.55 6.00 12.16
N GLY A 190 2.73 5.18 11.13
CA GLY A 190 3.68 4.08 11.22
C GLY A 190 5.12 4.61 11.16
N THR A 191 6.10 3.74 11.38
CA THR A 191 7.52 4.09 11.36
C THR A 191 7.90 4.81 10.06
N LEU A 192 8.31 6.07 10.16
CA LEU A 192 8.59 6.93 8.99
C LEU A 192 9.71 6.40 8.11
N SER A 193 10.74 5.78 8.72
CA SER A 193 11.86 5.18 7.99
C SER A 193 11.50 3.91 7.21
N ALA A 194 10.34 3.32 7.49
CA ALA A 194 9.83 2.14 6.81
C ALA A 194 8.86 2.47 5.65
N SER A 195 8.56 3.77 5.44
CA SER A 195 7.60 4.19 4.40
C SER A 195 7.81 5.64 3.98
N ASP A 196 8.33 5.86 2.78
CA ASP A 196 8.44 7.19 2.16
C ASP A 196 7.07 7.89 2.04
N ARG A 197 6.00 7.14 1.82
CA ARG A 197 4.62 7.65 1.79
C ARG A 197 4.20 8.26 3.12
N ALA A 198 4.53 7.60 4.24
CA ALA A 198 4.28 8.13 5.57
C ALA A 198 5.11 9.40 5.81
N ALA A 199 6.35 9.44 5.36
CA ALA A 199 7.21 10.63 5.43
C ALA A 199 6.65 11.80 4.61
N LEU A 200 6.12 11.54 3.41
CA LEU A 200 5.46 12.57 2.59
C LEU A 200 4.16 13.08 3.23
N ARG A 201 3.35 12.19 3.81
CA ARG A 201 2.14 12.60 4.57
C ARG A 201 2.51 13.42 5.79
N HIS A 202 3.59 13.06 6.49
CA HIS A 202 4.11 13.88 7.59
C HIS A 202 4.61 15.26 7.11
N ALA A 203 5.27 15.31 5.95
CA ALA A 203 5.67 16.59 5.37
C ALA A 203 4.43 17.47 5.05
N GLY A 204 3.37 16.90 4.47
CA GLY A 204 2.12 17.60 4.20
C GLY A 204 1.40 18.11 5.47
N TYR A 205 1.40 17.28 6.52
CA TYR A 205 0.92 17.69 7.85
C TYR A 205 1.66 18.91 8.38
N ARG A 206 2.99 18.88 8.33
CA ARG A 206 3.82 20.02 8.77
C ARG A 206 3.56 21.27 7.95
N ASP A 207 3.54 21.15 6.62
CA ASP A 207 3.32 22.27 5.71
C ASP A 207 2.00 22.99 6.02
N ALA A 208 0.91 22.25 6.21
CA ALA A 208 -0.39 22.85 6.43
C ALA A 208 -0.48 23.58 7.79
N LEU A 209 0.07 22.99 8.85
CA LEU A 209 0.11 23.63 10.17
C LEU A 209 1.01 24.88 10.17
N GLN A 210 2.20 24.79 9.58
CA GLN A 210 3.11 25.93 9.47
C GLN A 210 2.50 27.08 8.66
N ALA A 211 1.82 26.78 7.55
CA ALA A 211 1.10 27.79 6.77
C ALA A 211 -0.02 28.48 7.55
N ALA A 212 -0.58 27.81 8.56
CA ALA A 212 -1.58 28.37 9.49
C ALA A 212 -0.95 29.03 10.74
N GLY A 213 0.38 29.19 10.80
CA GLY A 213 1.09 29.76 11.95
C GLY A 213 1.12 28.85 13.18
N ILE A 214 0.92 27.53 12.99
CA ILE A 214 0.91 26.56 14.08
C ILE A 214 2.21 25.77 14.06
N VAL A 215 2.86 25.62 15.22
CA VAL A 215 4.06 24.78 15.35
C VAL A 215 3.65 23.30 15.35
N PRO A 216 4.08 22.51 14.35
CA PRO A 216 3.72 21.10 14.29
C PRO A 216 4.39 20.33 15.43
N GLN A 217 3.62 19.52 16.12
CA GLN A 217 4.16 18.58 17.11
C GLN A 217 4.81 17.37 16.40
N PRO A 218 5.85 16.75 17.00
CA PRO A 218 6.38 15.49 16.51
C PRO A 218 5.28 14.43 16.39
N PRO A 219 5.30 13.60 15.35
CA PRO A 219 4.31 12.53 15.20
C PRO A 219 4.55 11.44 16.24
N VAL A 220 3.48 10.76 16.61
CA VAL A 220 3.60 9.50 17.36
C VAL A 220 3.76 8.37 16.34
N GLU A 221 4.88 7.68 16.42
CA GLU A 221 5.17 6.53 15.57
C GLU A 221 4.84 5.23 16.28
N ILE A 222 4.17 4.31 15.56
CA ILE A 222 3.89 2.94 16.00
C ILE A 222 4.22 1.96 14.86
N ASP A 223 4.29 0.66 15.16
CA ASP A 223 4.50 -0.35 14.12
C ASP A 223 3.31 -0.38 13.15
N PHE A 224 3.58 -0.41 11.84
CA PHE A 224 2.55 -0.60 10.82
C PHE A 224 1.78 -1.92 10.97
N ASN A 225 2.38 -2.94 11.57
CA ASN A 225 1.78 -4.25 11.81
C ASN A 225 1.07 -4.36 13.17
N ALA A 226 1.11 -3.32 14.02
CA ALA A 226 0.48 -3.36 15.34
C ALA A 226 -1.00 -3.74 15.23
N GLU A 227 -1.44 -4.69 16.06
CA GLU A 227 -2.85 -5.12 16.15
C GLU A 227 -3.65 -4.31 17.16
N ALA A 228 -2.95 -3.60 18.03
CA ALA A 228 -3.52 -2.68 19.02
C ALA A 228 -2.53 -1.54 19.28
N MET A 229 -3.06 -0.41 19.74
CA MET A 229 -2.25 0.70 20.26
C MET A 229 -1.92 0.41 21.72
N ALA A 230 -0.63 0.47 22.08
CA ALA A 230 -0.20 0.33 23.46
C ALA A 230 -0.66 1.53 24.32
N PRO A 231 -0.95 1.34 25.62
CA PRO A 231 -1.34 2.44 26.50
C PRO A 231 -0.36 3.62 26.48
N ALA A 232 0.94 3.36 26.48
CA ALA A 232 1.99 4.38 26.41
C ALA A 232 2.00 5.16 25.07
N GLU A 233 1.58 4.54 23.98
CA GLU A 233 1.45 5.19 22.68
C GLU A 233 0.26 6.15 22.68
N LEU A 234 -0.86 5.72 23.27
CA LEU A 234 -2.03 6.56 23.45
C LEU A 234 -1.74 7.73 24.40
N ASP A 235 -0.99 7.50 25.50
CA ASP A 235 -0.57 8.56 26.42
C ASP A 235 0.28 9.61 25.70
N ARG A 236 1.23 9.19 24.86
CA ARG A 236 2.02 10.13 24.03
C ARG A 236 1.14 10.88 23.03
N LEU A 237 0.15 10.22 22.43
CA LEU A 237 -0.77 10.84 21.48
C LEU A 237 -1.61 11.93 22.15
N LEU A 238 -2.05 11.71 23.39
CA LEU A 238 -2.89 12.61 24.17
C LEU A 238 -2.10 13.59 25.07
N ALA A 239 -0.76 13.51 25.06
CA ALA A 239 0.09 14.37 25.90
C ALA A 239 -0.13 15.87 25.63
N PRO A 240 0.07 16.76 26.64
CA PRO A 240 -0.02 18.20 26.45
C PRO A 240 0.95 18.74 25.36
N PRO A 241 0.54 19.77 24.60
CA PRO A 241 -0.81 20.33 24.55
C PRO A 241 -1.79 19.33 23.99
N CYS A 242 -2.89 19.04 24.72
CA CYS A 242 -3.86 18.01 24.39
C CYS A 242 -4.45 18.25 23.00
N PRO A 243 -4.42 17.27 22.09
CA PRO A 243 -4.97 17.45 20.76
C PRO A 243 -6.51 17.53 20.81
N THR A 244 -7.09 18.31 19.92
CA THR A 244 -8.53 18.31 19.63
C THR A 244 -8.85 17.49 18.38
N ALA A 245 -7.83 17.14 17.59
CA ALA A 245 -7.93 16.28 16.44
C ALA A 245 -6.67 15.45 16.23
N VAL A 246 -6.85 14.26 15.66
CA VAL A 246 -5.76 13.36 15.26
C VAL A 246 -5.85 13.08 13.76
N PHE A 247 -4.74 13.30 13.06
CA PHE A 247 -4.51 12.81 11.70
C PHE A 247 -3.74 11.51 11.75
N CYS A 248 -4.36 10.43 11.28
CA CYS A 248 -3.73 9.13 11.17
C CYS A 248 -3.21 8.92 9.74
N SER A 249 -1.96 8.49 9.62
CA SER A 249 -1.34 8.31 8.30
C SER A 249 -1.95 7.21 7.44
N ASN A 250 -2.84 6.39 7.99
CA ASN A 250 -3.71 5.48 7.26
C ASN A 250 -4.98 5.14 8.06
N ASP A 251 -5.99 4.57 7.39
CA ASP A 251 -7.27 4.23 8.01
C ASP A 251 -7.16 3.14 9.06
N ARG A 252 -6.25 2.18 8.88
CA ARG A 252 -6.03 1.12 9.88
C ARG A 252 -5.58 1.73 11.22
N LEU A 253 -4.65 2.69 11.18
CA LEU A 253 -4.22 3.43 12.36
C LEU A 253 -5.34 4.28 12.94
N ALA A 254 -6.20 4.88 12.10
CA ALA A 254 -7.37 5.62 12.57
C ALA A 254 -8.34 4.71 13.33
N LEU A 255 -8.59 3.49 12.83
CA LEU A 255 -9.43 2.50 13.50
C LEU A 255 -8.85 2.06 14.85
N LEU A 256 -7.54 1.80 14.92
CA LEU A 256 -6.85 1.48 16.18
C LEU A 256 -6.94 2.64 17.18
N THR A 257 -6.80 3.87 16.69
CA THR A 257 -6.94 5.08 17.52
C THR A 257 -8.34 5.20 18.09
N ILE A 258 -9.38 5.09 17.26
CA ILE A 258 -10.78 5.17 17.69
C ILE A 258 -11.09 4.08 18.73
N ARG A 259 -10.61 2.85 18.50
CA ARG A 259 -10.75 1.75 19.45
C ARG A 259 -10.09 2.07 20.80
N ALA A 260 -8.84 2.57 20.76
CA ALA A 260 -8.08 2.91 21.97
C ALA A 260 -8.70 4.07 22.75
N LEU A 261 -9.18 5.10 22.05
CA LEU A 261 -9.90 6.24 22.67
C LEU A 261 -11.17 5.78 23.37
N ARG A 262 -11.99 4.96 22.69
CA ARG A 262 -13.21 4.39 23.28
C ARG A 262 -12.93 3.54 24.52
N ALA A 263 -11.87 2.75 24.52
CA ALA A 263 -11.44 1.97 25.68
C ALA A 263 -11.03 2.86 26.87
N ARG A 264 -10.62 4.13 26.63
CA ARG A 264 -10.37 5.16 27.64
C ARG A 264 -11.61 5.97 28.01
N GLY A 265 -12.79 5.65 27.47
CA GLY A 265 -14.03 6.41 27.71
C GLY A 265 -14.11 7.72 26.89
N LEU A 266 -13.19 7.97 25.97
CA LEU A 266 -13.22 9.14 25.09
C LEU A 266 -14.08 8.89 23.85
N ARG A 267 -14.90 9.87 23.51
CA ARG A 267 -15.86 9.80 22.40
C ARG A 267 -15.25 10.44 21.15
N VAL A 268 -15.54 9.81 20.02
CA VAL A 268 -15.18 10.33 18.71
C VAL A 268 -16.50 10.58 17.94
N PRO A 269 -16.77 11.81 17.52
CA PRO A 269 -15.87 12.98 17.44
C PRO A 269 -15.91 13.94 18.64
N GLU A 270 -16.79 13.75 19.64
CA GLU A 270 -17.17 14.78 20.63
C GLU A 270 -15.97 15.23 21.48
N ASP A 271 -15.12 14.31 21.91
CA ASP A 271 -13.95 14.63 22.73
C ASP A 271 -12.68 14.77 21.89
N LEU A 272 -12.62 14.08 20.74
CA LEU A 272 -11.48 14.11 19.82
C LEU A 272 -11.90 13.75 18.39
N SER A 273 -11.65 14.64 17.43
CA SER A 273 -11.84 14.36 16.02
C SER A 273 -10.74 13.43 15.49
N VAL A 274 -11.08 12.49 14.60
CA VAL A 274 -10.12 11.56 13.96
C VAL A 274 -10.32 11.56 12.46
N ILE A 275 -9.23 11.79 11.71
CA ILE A 275 -9.21 11.66 10.25
C ILE A 275 -8.15 10.65 9.84
N GLY A 276 -8.52 9.75 8.94
CA GLY A 276 -7.63 8.75 8.35
C GLY A 276 -7.07 9.13 7.00
N PHE A 277 -6.48 8.14 6.36
CA PHE A 277 -5.95 8.20 5.00
C PHE A 277 -6.05 6.80 4.41
N ASP A 278 -6.44 6.65 3.18
CA ASP A 278 -6.57 5.53 2.26
C ASP A 278 -7.98 5.41 1.70
N GLY A 279 -9.05 5.68 2.48
CA GLY A 279 -10.42 5.57 2.01
C GLY A 279 -10.95 4.14 2.03
N LEU A 280 -10.57 3.35 3.05
CA LEU A 280 -11.02 1.96 3.18
C LEU A 280 -12.54 1.86 3.29
N ALA A 281 -13.16 0.98 2.50
CA ALA A 281 -14.60 0.77 2.51
C ALA A 281 -15.15 0.45 3.91
N MET A 282 -14.40 -0.30 4.73
CA MET A 282 -14.80 -0.62 6.11
C MET A 282 -14.96 0.62 7.00
N GLY A 283 -14.26 1.71 6.72
CA GLY A 283 -14.43 2.99 7.43
C GLY A 283 -15.85 3.57 7.27
N GLN A 284 -16.52 3.27 6.18
CA GLN A 284 -17.89 3.71 5.89
C GLN A 284 -18.96 2.83 6.57
N TRP A 285 -18.59 1.65 7.07
CA TRP A 285 -19.50 0.75 7.80
C TRP A 285 -19.52 1.00 9.29
N LEU A 286 -18.69 1.92 9.77
CA LEU A 286 -18.64 2.27 11.19
C LEU A 286 -19.73 3.28 11.56
N SER A 287 -20.02 3.37 12.86
CA SER A 287 -20.82 4.43 13.45
C SER A 287 -20.02 5.08 14.60
N PRO A 288 -19.61 6.34 14.44
CA PRO A 288 -19.69 7.18 13.24
C PRO A 288 -18.78 6.70 12.09
N THR A 289 -19.12 7.06 10.83
CA THR A 289 -18.30 6.77 9.63
C THR A 289 -16.95 7.49 9.72
N LEU A 290 -15.89 6.85 9.23
CA LEU A 290 -14.54 7.42 9.25
C LEU A 290 -14.37 8.51 8.17
N ALA A 291 -13.98 9.71 8.59
CA ALA A 291 -13.46 10.71 7.69
C ALA A 291 -12.05 10.33 7.22
N THR A 292 -11.77 10.41 5.94
CA THR A 292 -10.50 9.93 5.39
C THR A 292 -10.17 10.57 4.05
N VAL A 293 -8.91 10.52 3.66
CA VAL A 293 -8.46 10.79 2.29
C VAL A 293 -8.50 9.51 1.48
N ALA A 294 -9.38 9.43 0.50
CA ALA A 294 -9.50 8.25 -0.35
C ALA A 294 -8.51 8.28 -1.51
N GLN A 295 -7.90 7.13 -1.76
CA GLN A 295 -7.06 6.84 -2.92
C GLN A 295 -7.74 5.83 -3.84
N PRO A 296 -7.55 5.91 -5.17
CA PRO A 296 -8.15 4.96 -6.11
C PRO A 296 -7.30 3.68 -6.22
N HIS A 297 -7.26 2.85 -5.17
CA HIS A 297 -6.34 1.71 -5.06
C HIS A 297 -6.40 0.74 -6.23
N ARG A 298 -7.60 0.32 -6.64
CA ARG A 298 -7.77 -0.57 -7.78
C ARG A 298 -7.27 0.06 -9.09
N GLN A 299 -7.52 1.38 -9.30
CA GLN A 299 -7.03 2.09 -10.47
C GLN A 299 -5.51 2.22 -10.47
N ILE A 300 -4.88 2.44 -9.31
CA ILE A 300 -3.43 2.41 -9.15
C ILE A 300 -2.87 1.08 -9.67
N GLY A 301 -3.50 -0.04 -9.29
CA GLY A 301 -3.09 -1.37 -9.74
C GLY A 301 -3.25 -1.57 -11.25
N ILE A 302 -4.40 -1.17 -11.82
CA ILE A 302 -4.67 -1.26 -13.26
C ILE A 302 -3.63 -0.46 -14.07
N ASP A 303 -3.39 0.78 -13.67
CA ASP A 303 -2.48 1.67 -14.40
C ASP A 303 -1.03 1.22 -14.24
N ALA A 304 -0.65 0.66 -13.08
CA ALA A 304 0.66 0.07 -12.87
C ALA A 304 0.91 -1.13 -13.79
N ALA A 305 -0.03 -2.05 -13.89
CA ALA A 305 0.11 -3.21 -14.79
C ALA A 305 0.17 -2.79 -16.27
N ARG A 306 -0.63 -1.83 -16.68
CA ARG A 306 -0.58 -1.25 -18.03
C ARG A 306 0.75 -0.55 -18.32
N ALA A 307 1.23 0.25 -17.36
CA ALA A 307 2.53 0.91 -17.45
C ALA A 307 3.66 -0.12 -17.54
N LEU A 308 3.60 -1.19 -16.74
CA LEU A 308 4.58 -2.27 -16.79
C LEU A 308 4.58 -2.99 -18.14
N ALA A 309 3.43 -3.32 -18.71
CA ALA A 309 3.33 -3.96 -20.03
C ALA A 309 4.00 -3.11 -21.11
N ARG A 310 3.83 -1.80 -21.10
CA ARG A 310 4.50 -0.86 -22.00
C ARG A 310 6.01 -0.83 -21.77
N ARG A 311 6.48 -0.83 -20.52
CA ARG A 311 7.91 -0.89 -20.19
C ARG A 311 8.55 -2.23 -20.62
N ILE A 312 7.84 -3.35 -20.47
CA ILE A 312 8.27 -4.65 -21.00
C ILE A 312 8.38 -4.61 -22.53
N ALA A 313 7.53 -3.84 -23.21
CA ALA A 313 7.63 -3.60 -24.64
C ALA A 313 8.79 -2.65 -25.05
N GLY A 314 9.50 -2.07 -24.08
CA GLY A 314 10.63 -1.16 -24.29
C GLY A 314 10.24 0.33 -24.34
N GLU A 315 9.00 0.66 -24.01
CA GLU A 315 8.55 2.06 -23.98
C GLU A 315 9.01 2.79 -22.71
N SER A 316 9.30 4.08 -22.85
CA SER A 316 9.46 4.97 -21.70
C SER A 316 8.08 5.41 -21.19
N VAL A 317 7.82 5.16 -19.92
CA VAL A 317 6.54 5.55 -19.28
C VAL A 317 6.85 6.52 -18.16
N PRO A 318 6.29 7.75 -18.20
CA PRO A 318 6.47 8.72 -17.12
C PRO A 318 5.70 8.29 -15.86
N PRO A 319 6.02 8.89 -14.68
CA PRO A 319 5.22 8.74 -13.48
C PRO A 319 3.76 9.18 -13.70
N ILE A 320 2.83 8.48 -13.06
CA ILE A 320 1.38 8.74 -13.13
C ILE A 320 0.91 9.14 -11.73
N THR A 321 0.38 10.35 -11.61
CA THR A 321 -0.22 10.83 -10.37
C THR A 321 -1.73 10.86 -10.52
N LEU A 322 -2.43 10.08 -9.70
CA LEU A 322 -3.89 10.01 -9.67
C LEU A 322 -4.46 10.99 -8.64
N ALA A 323 -5.70 11.39 -8.83
CA ALA A 323 -6.39 12.27 -7.90
C ALA A 323 -6.77 11.52 -6.62
N HIS A 324 -6.60 12.17 -5.48
CA HIS A 324 -7.19 11.77 -4.20
C HIS A 324 -8.51 12.51 -3.96
N ARG A 325 -9.30 12.04 -3.01
CA ARG A 325 -10.54 12.70 -2.57
C ARG A 325 -10.65 12.71 -1.06
N LEU A 326 -11.05 13.83 -0.48
CA LEU A 326 -11.46 13.86 0.92
C LEU A 326 -12.88 13.29 1.04
N LEU A 327 -13.03 12.22 1.79
CA LEU A 327 -14.33 11.65 2.17
C LEU A 327 -14.72 12.20 3.53
N PRO A 328 -15.84 12.94 3.62
CA PRO A 328 -16.35 13.36 4.91
C PRO A 328 -16.82 12.15 5.70
N GLY A 329 -16.80 12.28 7.02
CA GLY A 329 -17.26 11.23 7.93
C GLY A 329 -17.66 11.81 9.28
N GLY A 330 -18.44 11.02 10.01
CA GLY A 330 -18.94 11.39 11.34
C GLY A 330 -17.87 11.38 12.44
N THR A 331 -16.61 11.05 12.11
CA THR A 331 -15.49 11.14 13.08
C THR A 331 -14.88 12.53 13.19
N LEU A 332 -15.46 13.53 12.52
CA LEU A 332 -15.08 14.94 12.63
C LEU A 332 -16.20 15.77 13.22
N ALA A 333 -15.84 16.68 14.11
CA ALA A 333 -16.71 17.74 14.64
C ALA A 333 -15.98 19.08 14.59
N ALA A 334 -16.69 20.18 14.81
CA ALA A 334 -16.04 21.47 15.07
C ALA A 334 -15.16 21.38 16.34
N ALA A 335 -14.03 22.08 16.30
CA ALA A 335 -13.16 22.13 17.48
C ALA A 335 -13.93 22.69 18.69
N PRO A 336 -13.68 22.19 19.91
CA PRO A 336 -14.24 22.77 21.12
C PRO A 336 -13.92 24.27 21.16
N MET A 337 -14.92 25.10 21.42
CA MET A 337 -14.68 26.53 21.64
C MET A 337 -13.76 26.68 22.83
N ALA A 338 -12.64 27.39 22.65
CA ALA A 338 -11.86 27.81 23.80
C ALA A 338 -12.79 28.61 24.73
N PRO A 339 -12.73 28.39 26.06
CA PRO A 339 -13.48 29.23 26.96
C PRO A 339 -13.14 30.70 26.65
N ALA A 340 -14.17 31.52 26.46
CA ALA A 340 -14.01 32.92 26.08
C ALA A 340 -13.06 33.59 27.09
N GLY A 341 -11.92 34.10 26.57
CA GLY A 341 -10.78 34.52 27.36
C GLY A 341 -11.18 35.48 28.48
N SER A 342 -10.77 35.20 29.68
CA SER A 342 -10.50 36.19 30.70
C SER A 342 -9.26 36.97 30.23
N SER A 343 -9.48 38.15 29.64
CA SER A 343 -8.44 39.13 29.47
C SER A 343 -8.00 39.63 30.86
N GLY A 344 -6.77 39.28 31.24
CA GLY A 344 -6.04 39.97 32.31
C GLY A 344 -6.44 39.64 33.72
N ALA A 345 -5.78 38.63 34.30
CA ALA A 345 -5.31 38.66 35.68
C ALA A 345 -4.30 37.51 35.84
N THR A 346 -3.07 37.88 36.11
CA THR A 346 -2.06 36.98 36.66
C THR A 346 -2.56 36.50 38.01
N ASP A 347 -3.02 35.26 38.11
CA ASP A 347 -3.00 34.59 39.37
C ASP A 347 -2.74 33.09 39.16
N SER A 348 -1.68 32.68 39.81
CA SER A 348 -1.22 31.31 39.88
C SER A 348 -2.15 30.50 40.74
N THR A 349 -2.96 29.63 40.13
CA THR A 349 -3.47 28.43 40.85
C THR A 349 -3.83 27.35 39.84
N ASP A 350 -3.16 26.29 40.01
CA ASP A 350 -3.36 24.90 39.66
C ASP A 350 -4.78 24.56 39.11
N SER A 351 -4.87 24.22 37.84
CA SER A 351 -6.04 23.55 37.25
C SER A 351 -5.60 22.30 36.56
N THR A 352 -5.23 21.31 37.35
CA THR A 352 -5.05 19.93 36.93
C THR A 352 -6.41 19.38 36.47
N VAL A 353 -6.61 19.25 35.19
CA VAL A 353 -7.71 18.44 34.66
C VAL A 353 -7.36 16.99 34.96
N PHE A 354 -7.97 16.46 35.99
CA PHE A 354 -7.85 15.06 36.41
C PHE A 354 -8.57 14.17 35.39
N PHE A 355 -7.80 13.35 34.68
CA PHE A 355 -8.33 12.15 34.05
C PHE A 355 -8.42 11.07 35.13
N PRO A 356 -9.57 10.40 35.39
CA PRO A 356 -9.63 9.36 36.40
C PRO A 356 -8.78 8.16 35.97
N THR A 357 -7.73 7.89 36.75
CA THR A 357 -7.03 6.62 36.72
C THR A 357 -7.89 5.58 37.42
N SER A 358 -8.29 4.52 36.75
CA SER A 358 -8.96 3.38 37.37
C SER A 358 -7.92 2.57 38.14
N ASP A 359 -7.84 2.81 39.46
CA ASP A 359 -7.23 1.90 40.43
C ASP A 359 -8.08 0.64 40.55
N THR A 360 -7.65 -0.46 40.01
CA THR A 360 -8.12 -1.79 40.37
C THR A 360 -7.27 -2.29 41.53
N GLN A 361 -7.69 -1.98 42.77
CA GLN A 361 -7.23 -2.73 43.93
C GLN A 361 -8.02 -4.03 44.05
N GLY A 362 -7.28 -5.11 44.21
CA GLY A 362 -7.77 -6.45 44.40
C GLY A 362 -8.58 -6.64 45.70
N ALA A 363 -9.47 -7.58 45.63
CA ALA A 363 -10.02 -8.24 46.83
C ALA A 363 -9.92 -9.75 46.63
N SER A 364 -9.05 -10.33 47.43
CA SER A 364 -9.04 -11.76 47.75
C SER A 364 -10.33 -12.14 48.46
N ARG A 365 -11.00 -13.16 47.98
CA ARG A 365 -11.52 -14.34 48.70
C ARG A 365 -12.10 -15.35 47.72
#